data_2a03475d5fa039a9e2167ba52b9200c8
#
_entry.id   2a03475d5fa039a9e2167ba52b9200c8
#
_cell.length_a   1.000
_cell.length_b   1.000
_cell.length_c   1.000
_cell.angle_alpha   90.00
_cell.angle_beta   90.00
_cell.angle_gamma   90.00
#
_symmetry.space_group_name_H-M   'P 1'
#
loop_
_entity.id
_entity.type
_entity.pdbx_description
1 polymer ?
#
loop_
_entity_poly.entity_id
_entity_poly.type
_entity_poly.pdbx_seq_one_letter_code
_entity_poly.pdbx_strand_id
1 'polypeptide(L)'
;MTIETICNLLLDALTEAGFNESTLFNYKGVIRRFKTFCNEKGVTDYTPEIGQAYADDVISKKTGKYSAQRHYSQGRFSRLLTSYYNTGIFDLAVMKRGRQEPANDALKVLYREYEKHLREQYSNENTVLFYAYEVFCLFKYLESIRLYEIRDITAGTIVDYIKTTKQNRQRAILCGLRLYFTFINRQDLFAIVDGMHAYRAKRIIPLLSDSEIQKITDAIQTSAISNRDAAIVLFGLTTGIRAIDLINLRLSDIDWDNETISFKQSKTGNYVFLPLTGSLGNAIARYLSEERPDAGNDYLFVRTIAPFDPLAGHTSCYAIVRSVFKTAGIRKDARIFGMHMLRHNAASTMVKNEVPISTIAAILGHADIDSTDIYITTDEKKLRECVLPMTGISKEVFS
;
A
#
# COMPACT_ATOMS: atom_id res chain seq x y z
N MET A 1 -28.72 1.09 28.19
CA MET A 1 -27.91 -0.17 28.29
C MET A 1 -26.69 0.12 29.13
N THR A 2 -26.44 -0.72 30.15
CA THR A 2 -25.31 -0.45 31.05
C THR A 2 -23.97 -0.58 30.32
N ILE A 3 -22.97 0.21 30.76
CA ILE A 3 -21.61 0.16 30.25
C ILE A 3 -21.01 -1.23 30.40
N GLU A 4 -21.34 -1.92 31.51
CA GLU A 4 -20.90 -3.30 31.76
C GLU A 4 -21.41 -4.24 30.68
N THR A 5 -22.71 -4.20 30.40
CA THR A 5 -23.37 -5.09 29.43
C THR A 5 -22.81 -4.90 28.03
N ILE A 6 -22.72 -3.66 27.53
CA ILE A 6 -22.24 -3.41 26.17
C ILE A 6 -20.76 -3.78 25.98
N CYS A 7 -19.92 -3.61 27.03
CA CYS A 7 -18.52 -4.01 26.98
C CYS A 7 -18.34 -5.53 26.96
N ASN A 8 -19.18 -6.28 27.68
CA ASN A 8 -19.15 -7.75 27.67
C ASN A 8 -19.60 -8.28 26.30
N LEU A 9 -20.71 -7.77 25.77
CA LEU A 9 -21.18 -8.09 24.41
C LEU A 9 -20.12 -7.82 23.35
N LEU A 10 -19.33 -6.74 23.49
CA LEU A 10 -18.23 -6.49 22.56
C LEU A 10 -17.13 -7.56 22.67
N LEU A 11 -16.76 -8.01 23.87
CA LEU A 11 -15.76 -9.06 24.04
C LEU A 11 -16.24 -10.39 23.45
N ASP A 12 -17.51 -10.72 23.67
CA ASP A 12 -18.12 -11.93 23.12
C ASP A 12 -18.13 -11.89 21.60
N ALA A 13 -18.59 -10.80 21.00
CA ALA A 13 -18.58 -10.59 19.54
C ALA A 13 -17.17 -10.66 18.94
N LEU A 14 -16.15 -10.11 19.61
CA LEU A 14 -14.77 -10.21 19.16
C LEU A 14 -14.24 -11.64 19.26
N THR A 15 -14.65 -12.39 20.26
CA THR A 15 -14.28 -13.80 20.44
C THR A 15 -14.94 -14.68 19.38
N GLU A 16 -16.24 -14.52 19.15
CA GLU A 16 -17.00 -15.23 18.11
C GLU A 16 -16.46 -14.93 16.70
N ALA A 17 -16.06 -13.67 16.44
CA ALA A 17 -15.44 -13.28 15.19
C ALA A 17 -14.00 -13.79 15.01
N GLY A 18 -13.46 -14.57 15.94
CA GLY A 18 -12.14 -15.20 15.85
C GLY A 18 -10.95 -14.26 16.05
N PHE A 19 -11.12 -13.14 16.80
CA PHE A 19 -9.99 -12.27 17.12
C PHE A 19 -8.99 -12.97 18.05
N ASN A 20 -7.69 -12.77 17.81
CA ASN A 20 -6.64 -13.42 18.58
C ASN A 20 -6.55 -12.88 20.04
N GLU A 21 -5.95 -13.69 20.92
CA GLU A 21 -5.82 -13.39 22.34
C GLU A 21 -5.14 -12.02 22.61
N SER A 22 -4.12 -11.65 21.82
CA SER A 22 -3.43 -10.37 22.01
C SER A 22 -4.34 -9.18 21.71
N THR A 23 -5.25 -9.31 20.74
CA THR A 23 -6.26 -8.30 20.43
C THR A 23 -7.29 -8.22 21.56
N LEU A 24 -7.80 -9.37 22.02
CA LEU A 24 -8.74 -9.45 23.15
C LEU A 24 -8.13 -8.84 24.41
N PHE A 25 -6.86 -9.14 24.71
CA PHE A 25 -6.13 -8.53 25.83
C PHE A 25 -6.07 -7.01 25.72
N ASN A 26 -5.78 -6.48 24.53
CA ASN A 26 -5.76 -5.03 24.29
C ASN A 26 -7.15 -4.40 24.51
N TYR A 27 -8.23 -5.04 24.01
CA TYR A 27 -9.59 -4.56 24.24
C TYR A 27 -9.99 -4.60 25.71
N LYS A 28 -9.63 -5.65 26.46
CA LYS A 28 -9.82 -5.70 27.93
C LYS A 28 -9.14 -4.51 28.62
N GLY A 29 -7.95 -4.12 28.14
CA GLY A 29 -7.25 -2.93 28.63
C GLY A 29 -7.97 -1.61 28.29
N VAL A 30 -8.55 -1.49 27.09
CA VAL A 30 -9.34 -0.31 26.70
C VAL A 30 -10.63 -0.24 27.50
N ILE A 31 -11.35 -1.34 27.65
CA ILE A 31 -12.58 -1.45 28.45
C ILE A 31 -12.34 -1.02 29.90
N ARG A 32 -11.27 -1.50 30.53
CA ARG A 32 -10.93 -1.08 31.91
C ARG A 32 -10.75 0.43 32.01
N ARG A 33 -10.02 1.05 31.07
CA ARG A 33 -9.83 2.51 31.07
C ARG A 33 -11.14 3.26 30.80
N PHE A 34 -12.00 2.74 29.93
CA PHE A 34 -13.30 3.32 29.67
C PHE A 34 -14.22 3.28 30.89
N LYS A 35 -14.30 2.13 31.57
CA LYS A 35 -15.05 2.00 32.83
C LYS A 35 -14.56 2.99 33.92
N THR A 36 -13.22 3.15 34.05
CA THR A 36 -12.65 4.16 34.94
C THR A 36 -13.06 5.58 34.53
N PHE A 37 -13.00 5.91 33.24
CA PHE A 37 -13.42 7.22 32.72
C PHE A 37 -14.91 7.51 32.99
N CYS A 38 -15.79 6.51 32.80
CA CYS A 38 -17.22 6.65 33.06
C CYS A 38 -17.52 6.80 34.58
N ASN A 39 -16.82 6.04 35.43
CA ASN A 39 -16.95 6.16 36.90
C ASN A 39 -16.51 7.55 37.38
N GLU A 40 -15.42 8.11 36.85
CA GLU A 40 -14.96 9.48 37.14
C GLU A 40 -16.02 10.55 36.78
N LYS A 41 -16.91 10.23 35.82
CA LYS A 41 -18.01 11.10 35.37
C LYS A 41 -19.39 10.76 35.99
N GLY A 42 -19.47 9.72 36.82
CA GLY A 42 -20.74 9.27 37.42
C GLY A 42 -21.74 8.67 36.44
N VAL A 43 -21.27 8.12 35.29
CA VAL A 43 -22.11 7.58 34.23
C VAL A 43 -22.13 6.06 34.28
N THR A 44 -23.33 5.46 34.30
CA THR A 44 -23.56 4.00 34.38
C THR A 44 -24.03 3.40 33.04
N ASP A 45 -24.69 4.20 32.21
CA ASP A 45 -25.23 3.77 30.93
C ASP A 45 -24.45 4.35 29.77
N TYR A 46 -24.33 3.55 28.71
CA TYR A 46 -23.67 3.98 27.47
C TYR A 46 -24.58 4.86 26.63
N THR A 47 -24.05 5.98 26.19
CA THR A 47 -24.61 6.83 25.14
C THR A 47 -23.53 7.22 24.13
N PRO A 48 -23.90 7.57 22.87
CA PRO A 48 -22.93 8.04 21.87
C PRO A 48 -22.10 9.24 22.33
N GLU A 49 -22.68 10.13 23.14
CA GLU A 49 -22.01 11.33 23.69
C GLU A 49 -20.87 10.95 24.65
N ILE A 50 -21.10 9.95 25.53
CA ILE A 50 -20.03 9.47 26.42
C ILE A 50 -18.95 8.73 25.63
N GLY A 51 -19.33 8.02 24.57
CA GLY A 51 -18.40 7.40 23.63
C GLY A 51 -17.52 8.44 22.96
N GLN A 52 -18.10 9.53 22.44
CA GLN A 52 -17.35 10.62 21.83
C GLN A 52 -16.45 11.34 22.85
N ALA A 53 -16.95 11.64 24.03
CA ALA A 53 -16.14 12.26 25.09
C ALA A 53 -14.91 11.39 25.48
N TYR A 54 -15.06 10.05 25.45
CA TYR A 54 -13.93 9.15 25.65
C TYR A 54 -12.97 9.13 24.46
N ALA A 55 -13.48 9.18 23.23
CA ALA A 55 -12.66 9.26 22.02
C ALA A 55 -11.79 10.52 22.00
N ASP A 56 -12.29 11.63 22.56
CA ASP A 56 -11.61 12.93 22.62
C ASP A 56 -10.60 13.03 23.78
N ASP A 57 -10.60 12.09 24.73
CA ASP A 57 -9.63 12.03 25.83
C ASP A 57 -8.26 11.52 25.33
N VAL A 58 -7.62 12.28 24.46
CA VAL A 58 -6.39 11.91 23.74
C VAL A 58 -5.11 12.27 24.48
N ILE A 59 -5.21 12.95 25.62
CA ILE A 59 -4.04 13.38 26.39
C ILE A 59 -3.58 12.25 27.33
N SER A 60 -2.31 11.91 27.26
CA SER A 60 -1.73 10.89 28.15
C SER A 60 -1.65 11.40 29.59
N LYS A 61 -2.32 10.72 30.52
CA LYS A 61 -2.24 11.03 31.99
C LYS A 61 -0.80 10.94 32.52
N LYS A 62 0.12 10.20 31.89
CA LYS A 62 1.53 10.07 32.28
C LYS A 62 2.41 11.23 31.82
N THR A 63 2.19 11.73 30.62
CA THR A 63 3.10 12.69 29.97
C THR A 63 2.49 14.07 29.78
N GLY A 64 1.18 14.24 30.00
CA GLY A 64 0.45 15.47 29.72
C GLY A 64 0.41 15.86 28.23
N LYS A 65 0.86 14.97 27.33
CA LYS A 65 0.95 15.24 25.89
C LYS A 65 -0.05 14.43 25.10
N TYR A 66 -0.37 14.91 23.88
CA TYR A 66 -1.18 14.17 22.90
C TYR A 66 -0.60 12.78 22.64
N SER A 67 -1.47 11.79 22.62
CA SER A 67 -1.14 10.39 22.33
C SER A 67 -1.90 9.87 21.11
N ALA A 68 -1.21 9.71 20.00
CA ALA A 68 -1.79 9.13 18.78
C ALA A 68 -2.34 7.70 19.01
N GLN A 69 -1.71 6.93 19.91
CA GLN A 69 -2.19 5.60 20.27
C GLN A 69 -3.53 5.65 21.02
N ARG A 70 -3.69 6.61 21.96
CA ARG A 70 -4.98 6.81 22.63
C ARG A 70 -6.06 7.24 21.65
N HIS A 71 -5.78 8.25 20.83
CA HIS A 71 -6.70 8.73 19.80
C HIS A 71 -7.20 7.58 18.91
N TYR A 72 -6.30 6.75 18.41
CA TYR A 72 -6.67 5.62 17.55
C TYR A 72 -7.48 4.55 18.32
N SER A 73 -7.00 4.11 19.50
CA SER A 73 -7.62 3.00 20.24
C SER A 73 -8.96 3.38 20.84
N GLN A 74 -9.08 4.59 21.39
CA GLN A 74 -10.32 5.09 21.98
C GLN A 74 -11.37 5.42 20.91
N GLY A 75 -10.95 6.07 19.80
CA GLY A 75 -11.85 6.36 18.68
C GLY A 75 -12.41 5.09 18.04
N ARG A 76 -11.57 4.05 17.84
CA ARG A 76 -12.05 2.75 17.36
C ARG A 76 -13.03 2.10 18.33
N PHE A 77 -12.70 2.08 19.61
CA PHE A 77 -13.54 1.48 20.63
C PHE A 77 -14.90 2.19 20.73
N SER A 78 -14.91 3.52 20.79
CA SER A 78 -16.15 4.31 20.83
C SER A 78 -17.03 4.08 19.60
N ARG A 79 -16.43 4.00 18.42
CA ARG A 79 -17.16 3.69 17.18
C ARG A 79 -17.86 2.32 17.25
N LEU A 80 -17.18 1.30 17.78
CA LEU A 80 -17.77 -0.02 17.93
C LEU A 80 -18.98 0.00 18.86
N LEU A 81 -18.86 0.65 20.01
CA LEU A 81 -19.96 0.76 20.95
C LEU A 81 -21.13 1.58 20.38
N THR A 82 -20.84 2.70 19.70
CA THR A 82 -21.85 3.54 19.05
C THR A 82 -22.57 2.80 17.91
N SER A 83 -21.82 2.00 17.12
CA SER A 83 -22.42 1.15 16.09
C SER A 83 -23.44 0.20 16.70
N TYR A 84 -23.06 -0.52 17.74
CA TYR A 84 -23.96 -1.43 18.44
C TYR A 84 -25.15 -0.73 19.09
N TYR A 85 -24.92 0.42 19.72
CA TYR A 85 -25.99 1.22 20.33
C TYR A 85 -27.08 1.62 19.31
N ASN A 86 -26.65 1.99 18.09
CA ASN A 86 -27.57 2.45 17.04
C ASN A 86 -28.20 1.31 16.22
N THR A 87 -27.51 0.19 16.03
CA THR A 87 -27.91 -0.84 15.05
C THR A 87 -28.05 -2.24 15.64
N GLY A 88 -27.62 -2.47 16.89
CA GLY A 88 -27.54 -3.80 17.50
C GLY A 88 -26.39 -4.67 16.98
N ILE A 89 -25.52 -4.12 16.11
CA ILE A 89 -24.39 -4.86 15.49
C ILE A 89 -23.10 -4.08 15.67
N PHE A 90 -22.02 -4.78 16.08
CA PHE A 90 -20.69 -4.20 16.13
C PHE A 90 -20.08 -4.12 14.72
N ASP A 91 -19.72 -2.92 14.24
CA ASP A 91 -18.98 -2.75 13.00
C ASP A 91 -17.49 -3.10 13.23
N LEU A 92 -17.16 -4.38 13.05
CA LEU A 92 -15.82 -4.92 13.27
C LEU A 92 -14.83 -4.58 12.13
N ALA A 93 -15.26 -3.91 11.05
CA ALA A 93 -14.40 -3.54 9.93
C ALA A 93 -13.19 -2.71 10.37
N VAL A 94 -12.07 -2.87 9.66
CA VAL A 94 -10.84 -2.14 9.98
C VAL A 94 -11.03 -0.66 9.70
N MET A 95 -10.83 0.18 10.71
CA MET A 95 -10.83 1.64 10.51
C MET A 95 -9.74 2.06 9.52
N LYS A 96 -10.14 2.72 8.44
CA LYS A 96 -9.19 3.47 7.62
C LYS A 96 -8.72 4.68 8.42
N ARG A 97 -7.41 4.95 8.43
CA ARG A 97 -6.88 6.18 9.04
C ARG A 97 -7.53 7.37 8.35
N GLY A 98 -8.03 8.33 9.15
CA GLY A 98 -8.55 9.59 8.64
C GLY A 98 -7.50 10.30 7.80
N ARG A 99 -7.96 11.06 6.81
CA ARG A 99 -7.07 11.88 5.97
C ARG A 99 -6.45 12.97 6.82
N GLN A 100 -5.18 13.27 6.54
CA GLN A 100 -4.53 14.43 7.13
C GLN A 100 -4.98 15.68 6.35
N GLU A 101 -5.44 16.69 7.06
CA GLU A 101 -5.78 18.00 6.52
C GLU A 101 -4.85 19.06 7.12
N PRO A 102 -4.68 20.22 6.47
CA PRO A 102 -4.00 21.37 7.07
C PRO A 102 -4.63 21.75 8.42
N ALA A 103 -3.83 22.28 9.34
CA ALA A 103 -4.30 22.72 10.65
C ALA A 103 -4.99 24.10 10.59
N ASN A 104 -4.47 24.98 9.73
CA ASN A 104 -5.04 26.30 9.51
C ASN A 104 -6.36 26.23 8.73
N ASP A 105 -7.40 26.92 9.20
CA ASP A 105 -8.74 26.82 8.64
C ASP A 105 -8.85 27.37 7.20
N ALA A 106 -8.12 28.44 6.86
CA ALA A 106 -8.12 28.98 5.50
C ALA A 106 -7.49 27.99 4.51
N LEU A 107 -6.33 27.43 4.84
CA LEU A 107 -5.67 26.40 4.03
C LEU A 107 -6.49 25.10 3.96
N LYS A 108 -7.22 24.76 5.02
CA LYS A 108 -8.10 23.59 5.06
C LYS A 108 -9.29 23.72 4.10
N VAL A 109 -9.91 24.89 4.01
CA VAL A 109 -10.98 25.18 3.05
C VAL A 109 -10.47 25.00 1.62
N LEU A 110 -9.35 25.65 1.28
CA LEU A 110 -8.73 25.52 -0.05
C LEU A 110 -8.33 24.08 -0.39
N TYR A 111 -7.83 23.35 0.61
CA TYR A 111 -7.48 21.94 0.43
C TYR A 111 -8.69 21.08 0.05
N ARG A 112 -9.81 21.28 0.74
CA ARG A 112 -11.07 20.56 0.46
C ARG A 112 -11.66 20.92 -0.90
N GLU A 113 -11.60 22.19 -1.30
CA GLU A 113 -12.02 22.63 -2.63
C GLU A 113 -11.15 21.99 -3.72
N TYR A 114 -9.84 21.93 -3.53
CA TYR A 114 -8.95 21.25 -4.45
C TYR A 114 -9.20 19.74 -4.51
N GLU A 115 -9.40 19.07 -3.38
CA GLU A 115 -9.78 17.64 -3.37
C GLU A 115 -11.09 17.38 -4.14
N LYS A 116 -12.08 18.27 -3.99
CA LYS A 116 -13.33 18.18 -4.75
C LYS A 116 -13.07 18.31 -6.24
N HIS A 117 -12.32 19.32 -6.65
CA HIS A 117 -11.91 19.51 -8.05
C HIS A 117 -11.17 18.29 -8.62
N LEU A 118 -10.25 17.70 -7.87
CA LEU A 118 -9.56 16.48 -8.31
C LEU A 118 -10.52 15.31 -8.53
N ARG A 119 -11.56 15.14 -7.70
CA ARG A 119 -12.56 14.08 -7.89
C ARG A 119 -13.46 14.31 -9.11
N GLU A 120 -13.64 15.54 -9.53
CA GLU A 120 -14.33 15.88 -10.79
C GLU A 120 -13.47 15.54 -12.02
N GLN A 121 -12.13 15.62 -11.89
CA GLN A 121 -11.18 15.37 -12.98
C GLN A 121 -10.75 13.90 -13.07
N TYR A 122 -10.66 13.19 -11.95
CA TYR A 122 -10.07 11.84 -11.88
C TYR A 122 -11.03 10.84 -11.23
N SER A 123 -11.36 9.77 -11.96
CA SER A 123 -12.16 8.66 -11.42
C SER A 123 -11.40 7.76 -10.44
N ASN A 124 -10.07 7.75 -10.49
CA ASN A 124 -9.24 6.89 -9.63
C ASN A 124 -8.87 7.62 -8.34
N GLU A 125 -9.43 7.16 -7.21
CA GLU A 125 -9.20 7.75 -5.89
C GLU A 125 -7.72 7.78 -5.47
N ASN A 126 -6.90 6.81 -5.89
CA ASN A 126 -5.46 6.84 -5.61
C ASN A 126 -4.75 8.00 -6.33
N THR A 127 -5.22 8.38 -7.52
CA THR A 127 -4.72 9.55 -8.24
C THR A 127 -5.11 10.84 -7.53
N VAL A 128 -6.37 10.93 -7.09
CA VAL A 128 -6.85 12.07 -6.28
C VAL A 128 -6.00 12.21 -5.02
N LEU A 129 -5.83 11.11 -4.27
CA LEU A 129 -5.04 11.09 -3.04
C LEU A 129 -3.58 11.47 -3.27
N PHE A 130 -3.00 11.02 -4.38
CA PHE A 130 -1.62 11.35 -4.73
C PHE A 130 -1.43 12.86 -4.93
N TYR A 131 -2.27 13.49 -5.75
CA TYR A 131 -2.16 14.93 -6.00
C TYR A 131 -2.54 15.78 -4.78
N ALA A 132 -3.59 15.41 -4.08
CA ALA A 132 -3.99 16.07 -2.85
C ALA A 132 -2.88 16.01 -1.77
N TYR A 133 -2.19 14.87 -1.65
CA TYR A 133 -1.10 14.73 -0.69
C TYR A 133 0.08 15.66 -0.97
N GLU A 134 0.42 15.91 -2.24
CA GLU A 134 1.52 16.84 -2.57
C GLU A 134 1.16 18.28 -2.19
N VAL A 135 -0.11 18.69 -2.36
CA VAL A 135 -0.60 20.00 -1.91
C VAL A 135 -0.70 20.07 -0.38
N PHE A 136 -1.12 19.01 0.28
CA PHE A 136 -1.05 18.91 1.75
C PHE A 136 0.36 19.15 2.28
N CYS A 137 1.37 18.55 1.65
CA CYS A 137 2.77 18.74 2.02
C CYS A 137 3.24 20.20 1.84
N LEU A 138 2.81 20.85 0.75
CA LEU A 138 3.05 22.27 0.56
C LEU A 138 2.39 23.11 1.68
N PHE A 139 1.12 22.87 1.97
CA PHE A 139 0.39 23.60 3.01
C PHE A 139 1.03 23.43 4.39
N LYS A 140 1.46 22.22 4.71
CA LYS A 140 2.20 21.97 5.94
C LYS A 140 3.53 22.74 6.01
N TYR A 141 4.21 22.91 4.89
CA TYR A 141 5.38 23.78 4.82
C TYR A 141 5.01 25.24 5.02
N LEU A 142 3.96 25.75 4.36
CA LEU A 142 3.48 27.12 4.52
C LEU A 142 3.07 27.41 5.97
N GLU A 143 2.38 26.49 6.64
CA GLU A 143 2.07 26.57 8.07
C GLU A 143 3.35 26.72 8.93
N SER A 144 4.40 25.99 8.58
CA SER A 144 5.67 26.04 9.33
C SER A 144 6.38 27.39 9.25
N ILE A 145 6.16 28.13 8.16
CA ILE A 145 6.69 29.50 7.96
C ILE A 145 5.64 30.59 8.23
N ARG A 146 4.46 30.19 8.79
CA ARG A 146 3.33 31.09 9.12
C ARG A 146 2.79 31.91 7.94
N LEU A 147 2.78 31.29 6.74
CA LEU A 147 2.23 31.89 5.53
C LEU A 147 0.89 31.19 5.22
N TYR A 148 -0.22 31.91 5.36
CA TYR A 148 -1.56 31.33 5.27
C TYR A 148 -2.34 31.83 4.05
N GLU A 149 -1.90 32.92 3.41
CA GLU A 149 -2.56 33.51 2.25
C GLU A 149 -1.86 33.07 0.96
N ILE A 150 -2.64 32.52 0.03
CA ILE A 150 -2.12 32.03 -1.27
C ILE A 150 -1.52 33.14 -2.11
N ARG A 151 -2.04 34.38 -1.99
CA ARG A 151 -1.52 35.55 -2.71
C ARG A 151 -0.08 35.90 -2.29
N ASP A 152 0.31 35.57 -1.08
CA ASP A 152 1.63 35.91 -0.52
C ASP A 152 2.70 34.87 -0.85
N ILE A 153 2.31 33.76 -1.50
CA ILE A 153 3.27 32.77 -1.99
C ILE A 153 4.06 33.36 -3.15
N THR A 154 5.37 33.37 -2.98
CA THR A 154 6.32 33.88 -4.00
C THR A 154 7.07 32.73 -4.67
N ALA A 155 7.76 33.02 -5.76
CA ALA A 155 8.71 32.14 -6.40
C ALA A 155 9.75 31.57 -5.41
N GLY A 156 10.31 32.46 -4.57
CA GLY A 156 11.27 32.07 -3.53
C GLY A 156 10.71 31.06 -2.57
N THR A 157 9.46 31.24 -2.11
CA THR A 157 8.75 30.32 -1.23
C THR A 157 8.68 28.90 -1.82
N ILE A 158 8.37 28.78 -3.12
CA ILE A 158 8.27 27.48 -3.80
C ILE A 158 9.63 26.84 -3.98
N VAL A 159 10.65 27.62 -4.38
CA VAL A 159 12.02 27.11 -4.51
C VAL A 159 12.54 26.59 -3.16
N ASP A 160 12.31 27.33 -2.08
CA ASP A 160 12.75 26.92 -0.76
C ASP A 160 11.99 25.69 -0.26
N TYR A 161 10.68 25.57 -0.52
CA TYR A 161 9.94 24.34 -0.25
C TYR A 161 10.56 23.15 -0.97
N ILE A 162 10.84 23.26 -2.27
CA ILE A 162 11.41 22.16 -3.06
C ILE A 162 12.78 21.75 -2.53
N LYS A 163 13.63 22.70 -2.10
CA LYS A 163 14.93 22.42 -1.48
C LYS A 163 14.83 21.60 -0.19
N THR A 164 13.75 21.76 0.59
CA THR A 164 13.53 20.97 1.81
C THR A 164 13.16 19.51 1.51
N THR A 165 12.82 19.19 0.27
CA THR A 165 12.29 17.89 -0.12
C THR A 165 13.38 16.94 -0.62
N LYS A 166 13.16 15.63 -0.43
CA LYS A 166 14.10 14.62 -0.94
C LYS A 166 14.06 14.58 -2.48
N GLN A 167 15.23 14.49 -3.10
CA GLN A 167 15.39 14.46 -4.56
C GLN A 167 14.49 13.44 -5.27
N ASN A 168 14.32 12.25 -4.69
CA ASN A 168 13.48 11.20 -5.27
C ASN A 168 11.97 11.52 -5.26
N ARG A 169 11.52 12.52 -4.48
CA ARG A 169 10.13 12.99 -4.43
C ARG A 169 9.85 14.19 -5.32
N GLN A 170 10.88 14.92 -5.74
CA GLN A 170 10.72 16.17 -6.48
C GLN A 170 9.82 16.03 -7.70
N ARG A 171 9.92 14.93 -8.45
CA ARG A 171 9.04 14.71 -9.61
C ARG A 171 7.55 14.65 -9.22
N ALA A 172 7.22 13.94 -8.15
CA ALA A 172 5.85 13.85 -7.65
C ALA A 172 5.32 15.22 -7.23
N ILE A 173 6.14 15.95 -6.48
CA ILE A 173 5.83 17.30 -6.00
C ILE A 173 5.61 18.25 -7.18
N LEU A 174 6.51 18.29 -8.16
CA LEU A 174 6.36 19.17 -9.34
C LEU A 174 5.08 18.85 -10.12
N CYS A 175 4.74 17.56 -10.32
CA CYS A 175 3.48 17.19 -10.95
C CYS A 175 2.26 17.65 -10.16
N GLY A 176 2.25 17.47 -8.83
CA GLY A 176 1.15 17.91 -7.97
C GLY A 176 1.00 19.43 -7.95
N LEU A 177 2.12 20.16 -7.84
CA LEU A 177 2.12 21.62 -7.81
C LEU A 177 1.68 22.26 -9.13
N ARG A 178 2.05 21.69 -10.29
CA ARG A 178 1.54 22.16 -11.59
C ARG A 178 0.02 22.14 -11.64
N LEU A 179 -0.59 21.01 -11.26
CA LEU A 179 -2.05 20.91 -11.22
C LEU A 179 -2.67 21.89 -10.23
N TYR A 180 -2.08 22.04 -9.05
CA TYR A 180 -2.61 22.93 -8.03
C TYR A 180 -2.52 24.41 -8.46
N PHE A 181 -1.40 24.86 -9.01
CA PHE A 181 -1.25 26.25 -9.47
C PHE A 181 -2.12 26.56 -10.68
N THR A 182 -2.39 25.58 -11.54
CA THR A 182 -3.42 25.72 -12.59
C THR A 182 -4.81 25.89 -11.97
N PHE A 183 -5.17 25.10 -10.97
CA PHE A 183 -6.46 25.19 -10.28
C PHE A 183 -6.70 26.55 -9.64
N ILE A 184 -5.72 27.10 -8.92
CA ILE A 184 -5.82 28.40 -8.26
C ILE A 184 -5.47 29.59 -9.19
N ASN A 185 -5.26 29.35 -10.49
CA ASN A 185 -4.93 30.34 -11.52
C ASN A 185 -3.68 31.18 -11.20
N ARG A 186 -2.67 30.61 -10.53
CA ARG A 186 -1.36 31.25 -10.25
C ARG A 186 -0.36 30.88 -11.34
N GLN A 187 -0.52 31.50 -12.53
CA GLN A 187 0.34 31.25 -13.71
C GLN A 187 1.80 31.62 -13.47
N ASP A 188 2.07 32.61 -12.61
CA ASP A 188 3.40 32.99 -12.17
C ASP A 188 4.12 31.83 -11.45
N LEU A 189 3.44 31.14 -10.51
CA LEU A 189 3.99 30.00 -9.79
C LEU A 189 4.03 28.73 -10.67
N PHE A 190 3.03 28.57 -11.55
CA PHE A 190 3.03 27.48 -12.52
C PHE A 190 4.28 27.54 -13.42
N ALA A 191 4.60 28.69 -14.00
CA ALA A 191 5.75 28.86 -14.89
C ALA A 191 7.08 28.46 -14.19
N ILE A 192 7.22 28.77 -12.91
CA ILE A 192 8.39 28.40 -12.11
C ILE A 192 8.50 26.88 -11.97
N VAL A 193 7.41 26.22 -11.58
CA VAL A 193 7.40 24.78 -11.35
C VAL A 193 7.51 24.02 -12.68
N ASP A 194 6.99 24.56 -13.77
CA ASP A 194 7.08 23.97 -15.10
C ASP A 194 8.49 24.02 -15.68
N GLY A 195 9.22 25.13 -15.42
CA GLY A 195 10.64 25.25 -15.78
C GLY A 195 11.57 24.35 -14.97
N MET A 196 11.09 23.73 -13.89
CA MET A 196 11.90 22.84 -13.06
C MET A 196 11.84 21.38 -13.56
N HIS A 197 13.00 20.77 -13.72
CA HIS A 197 13.12 19.39 -14.17
C HIS A 197 13.70 18.53 -13.05
N ALA A 198 12.95 17.50 -12.63
CA ALA A 198 13.47 16.52 -11.69
C ALA A 198 14.29 15.46 -12.42
N TYR A 199 15.54 15.32 -12.04
CA TYR A 199 16.42 14.29 -12.59
C TYR A 199 15.88 12.90 -12.24
N ARG A 200 15.72 12.05 -13.26
CA ARG A 200 15.40 10.63 -13.11
C ARG A 200 16.65 9.81 -13.35
N ALA A 201 17.30 9.38 -12.28
CA ALA A 201 18.34 8.36 -12.41
C ALA A 201 17.68 7.06 -12.96
N LYS A 202 18.12 6.60 -14.11
CA LYS A 202 17.81 5.23 -14.57
C LYS A 202 18.55 4.28 -13.64
N ARG A 203 17.83 3.60 -12.74
CA ARG A 203 18.42 2.60 -11.86
C ARG A 203 18.23 1.23 -12.49
N ILE A 204 19.31 0.49 -12.61
CA ILE A 204 19.23 -0.95 -12.87
C ILE A 204 18.55 -1.56 -11.64
N ILE A 205 17.47 -2.30 -11.87
CA ILE A 205 16.75 -2.99 -10.79
C ILE A 205 17.44 -4.32 -10.57
N PRO A 206 18.08 -4.52 -9.41
CA PRO A 206 18.77 -5.79 -9.14
C PRO A 206 17.74 -6.92 -9.04
N LEU A 207 18.01 -8.01 -9.73
CA LEU A 207 17.20 -9.22 -9.75
C LEU A 207 17.62 -10.17 -8.62
N LEU A 208 16.78 -11.16 -8.35
CA LEU A 208 17.15 -12.32 -7.55
C LEU A 208 18.12 -13.19 -8.36
N SER A 209 19.16 -13.66 -7.71
CA SER A 209 20.04 -14.68 -8.28
C SER A 209 19.34 -16.05 -8.28
N ASP A 210 19.81 -16.98 -9.11
CA ASP A 210 19.27 -18.34 -9.17
C ASP A 210 19.40 -19.03 -7.80
N SER A 211 20.48 -18.75 -7.05
CA SER A 211 20.68 -19.28 -5.69
C SER A 211 19.67 -18.69 -4.68
N GLU A 212 19.25 -17.44 -4.85
CA GLU A 212 18.21 -16.82 -4.01
C GLU A 212 16.81 -17.38 -4.35
N ILE A 213 16.54 -17.62 -5.63
CA ILE A 213 15.30 -18.27 -6.07
C ILE A 213 15.24 -19.69 -5.49
N GLN A 214 16.35 -20.43 -5.54
CA GLN A 214 16.40 -21.78 -4.96
C GLN A 214 16.13 -21.77 -3.45
N LYS A 215 16.71 -20.84 -2.69
CA LYS A 215 16.43 -20.69 -1.26
C LYS A 215 14.95 -20.39 -0.96
N ILE A 216 14.27 -19.61 -1.80
CA ILE A 216 12.83 -19.37 -1.66
C ILE A 216 12.08 -20.67 -1.92
N THR A 217 12.44 -21.39 -2.97
CA THR A 217 11.79 -22.66 -3.33
C THR A 217 11.98 -23.70 -2.21
N ASP A 218 13.18 -23.84 -1.67
CA ASP A 218 13.47 -24.75 -0.56
C ASP A 218 12.66 -24.38 0.70
N ALA A 219 12.56 -23.08 1.02
CA ALA A 219 11.78 -22.61 2.15
C ALA A 219 10.26 -22.88 1.99
N ILE A 220 9.75 -22.84 0.75
CA ILE A 220 8.38 -23.22 0.44
C ILE A 220 8.18 -24.73 0.59
N GLN A 221 9.10 -25.55 0.05
CA GLN A 221 9.02 -27.01 0.10
C GLN A 221 9.11 -27.57 1.52
N THR A 222 9.92 -26.95 2.37
CA THR A 222 10.08 -27.35 3.77
C THR A 222 8.97 -26.83 4.69
N SER A 223 7.94 -26.20 4.16
CA SER A 223 6.83 -25.60 4.93
C SER A 223 7.30 -24.58 5.99
N ALA A 224 8.49 -23.97 5.78
CA ALA A 224 8.99 -22.90 6.63
C ALA A 224 8.21 -21.59 6.44
N ILE A 225 7.39 -21.52 5.38
CA ILE A 225 6.55 -20.40 4.97
C ILE A 225 5.11 -20.87 4.95
N SER A 226 4.16 -20.02 5.37
CA SER A 226 2.72 -20.34 5.30
C SER A 226 2.28 -20.59 3.85
N ASN A 227 1.26 -21.45 3.66
CA ASN A 227 0.75 -21.78 2.32
C ASN A 227 0.26 -20.53 1.57
N ARG A 228 -0.38 -19.59 2.28
CA ARG A 228 -0.79 -18.30 1.71
C ARG A 228 0.40 -17.50 1.18
N ASP A 229 1.42 -17.33 2.00
CA ASP A 229 2.57 -16.49 1.67
C ASP A 229 3.40 -17.13 0.55
N ALA A 230 3.48 -18.47 0.55
CA ALA A 230 4.09 -19.25 -0.53
C ALA A 230 3.36 -19.06 -1.86
N ALA A 231 2.03 -19.17 -1.88
CA ALA A 231 1.21 -18.96 -3.07
C ALA A 231 1.37 -17.51 -3.61
N ILE A 232 1.37 -16.49 -2.74
CA ILE A 232 1.55 -15.09 -3.11
C ILE A 232 2.92 -14.86 -3.77
N VAL A 233 3.99 -15.41 -3.21
CA VAL A 233 5.34 -15.24 -3.76
C VAL A 233 5.51 -16.01 -5.08
N LEU A 234 4.99 -17.22 -5.17
CA LEU A 234 4.98 -17.99 -6.43
C LEU A 234 4.20 -17.26 -7.51
N PHE A 235 3.04 -16.69 -7.20
CA PHE A 235 2.29 -15.85 -8.13
C PHE A 235 3.15 -14.71 -8.69
N GLY A 236 3.86 -14.01 -7.82
CA GLY A 236 4.74 -12.92 -8.23
C GLY A 236 5.91 -13.38 -9.11
N LEU A 237 6.55 -14.51 -8.76
CA LEU A 237 7.70 -15.05 -9.48
C LEU A 237 7.34 -15.66 -10.84
N THR A 238 6.17 -16.30 -10.95
CA THR A 238 5.75 -16.99 -12.18
C THR A 238 5.08 -16.07 -13.17
N THR A 239 4.18 -15.20 -12.70
CA THR A 239 3.33 -14.37 -13.58
C THR A 239 3.72 -12.90 -13.64
N GLY A 240 4.48 -12.43 -12.65
CA GLY A 240 4.76 -11.00 -12.51
C GLY A 240 3.53 -10.13 -12.23
N ILE A 241 2.46 -10.69 -11.65
CA ILE A 241 1.21 -9.99 -11.32
C ILE A 241 1.46 -8.74 -10.47
N ARG A 242 0.69 -7.67 -10.69
CA ARG A 242 0.77 -6.48 -9.83
C ARG A 242 0.14 -6.75 -8.46
N ALA A 243 0.70 -6.16 -7.41
CA ALA A 243 0.18 -6.32 -6.05
C ALA A 243 -1.31 -5.99 -5.93
N ILE A 244 -1.77 -4.93 -6.60
CA ILE A 244 -3.18 -4.53 -6.57
C ILE A 244 -4.08 -5.56 -7.26
N ASP A 245 -3.63 -6.18 -8.34
CA ASP A 245 -4.39 -7.19 -9.05
C ASP A 245 -4.43 -8.49 -8.23
N LEU A 246 -3.28 -8.88 -7.63
CA LEU A 246 -3.20 -10.06 -6.76
C LEU A 246 -4.16 -9.97 -5.56
N ILE A 247 -4.23 -8.84 -4.87
CA ILE A 247 -5.11 -8.68 -3.69
C ILE A 247 -6.59 -8.61 -4.07
N ASN A 248 -6.91 -8.29 -5.30
CA ASN A 248 -8.27 -8.23 -5.82
C ASN A 248 -8.73 -9.53 -6.50
N LEU A 249 -7.82 -10.53 -6.64
CA LEU A 249 -8.20 -11.83 -7.21
C LEU A 249 -9.34 -12.47 -6.42
N ARG A 250 -10.26 -13.08 -7.16
CA ARG A 250 -11.39 -13.82 -6.64
C ARG A 250 -11.16 -15.33 -6.79
N LEU A 251 -11.88 -16.12 -6.04
CA LEU A 251 -11.88 -17.57 -6.21
C LEU A 251 -12.35 -17.97 -7.61
N SER A 252 -13.31 -17.21 -8.18
CA SER A 252 -13.84 -17.40 -9.53
C SER A 252 -12.88 -17.04 -10.65
N ASP A 253 -11.79 -16.34 -10.37
CA ASP A 253 -10.77 -15.98 -11.38
C ASP A 253 -9.86 -17.17 -11.72
N ILE A 254 -9.93 -18.27 -10.94
CA ILE A 254 -9.17 -19.51 -11.14
C ILE A 254 -10.06 -20.53 -11.81
N ASP A 255 -9.74 -20.89 -13.02
CA ASP A 255 -10.36 -21.99 -13.75
C ASP A 255 -9.47 -23.22 -13.62
N TRP A 256 -9.87 -24.14 -12.74
CA TRP A 256 -9.13 -25.36 -12.44
C TRP A 256 -9.19 -26.39 -13.57
N ASP A 257 -10.30 -26.42 -14.30
CA ASP A 257 -10.53 -27.40 -15.36
C ASP A 257 -9.71 -27.06 -16.60
N ASN A 258 -9.63 -25.78 -16.95
CA ASN A 258 -8.84 -25.28 -18.08
C ASN A 258 -7.43 -24.85 -17.68
N GLU A 259 -7.04 -24.98 -16.41
CA GLU A 259 -5.72 -24.57 -15.87
C GLU A 259 -5.37 -23.12 -16.24
N THR A 260 -6.32 -22.20 -16.05
CA THR A 260 -6.14 -20.79 -16.38
C THR A 260 -6.54 -19.87 -15.25
N ILE A 261 -5.97 -18.66 -15.27
CA ILE A 261 -6.27 -17.56 -14.37
C ILE A 261 -6.69 -16.39 -15.23
N SER A 262 -7.89 -15.85 -15.01
CA SER A 262 -8.39 -14.72 -15.78
C SER A 262 -8.94 -13.62 -14.88
N PHE A 263 -8.48 -12.40 -15.07
CA PHE A 263 -8.94 -11.26 -14.29
C PHE A 263 -8.81 -9.94 -15.04
N LYS A 264 -9.56 -8.93 -14.61
CA LYS A 264 -9.46 -7.56 -15.12
C LYS A 264 -8.46 -6.77 -14.29
N GLN A 265 -7.44 -6.21 -14.94
CA GLN A 265 -6.43 -5.42 -14.25
C GLN A 265 -7.00 -4.12 -13.68
N SER A 266 -6.70 -3.85 -12.42
CA SER A 266 -7.17 -2.65 -11.70
C SER A 266 -6.62 -1.34 -12.26
N LYS A 267 -5.40 -1.36 -12.83
CA LYS A 267 -4.73 -0.15 -13.32
C LYS A 267 -5.07 0.21 -14.77
N THR A 268 -5.18 -0.79 -15.63
CA THR A 268 -5.33 -0.58 -17.09
C THR A 268 -6.72 -0.92 -17.59
N GLY A 269 -7.51 -1.67 -16.82
CA GLY A 269 -8.81 -2.17 -17.22
C GLY A 269 -8.78 -3.33 -18.22
N ASN A 270 -7.59 -3.76 -18.64
CA ASN A 270 -7.41 -4.86 -19.59
C ASN A 270 -7.67 -6.21 -18.92
N TYR A 271 -8.25 -7.14 -19.68
CA TYR A 271 -8.32 -8.55 -19.29
C TYR A 271 -6.96 -9.21 -19.52
N VAL A 272 -6.55 -10.00 -18.54
CA VAL A 272 -5.32 -10.80 -18.58
C VAL A 272 -5.69 -12.26 -18.38
N PHE A 273 -5.11 -13.12 -19.25
CA PHE A 273 -5.23 -14.57 -19.19
C PHE A 273 -3.83 -15.15 -18.94
N LEU A 274 -3.68 -15.91 -17.88
CA LEU A 274 -2.41 -16.52 -17.46
C LEU A 274 -2.59 -18.03 -17.33
N PRO A 275 -1.57 -18.82 -17.65
CA PRO A 275 -1.62 -20.26 -17.34
C PRO A 275 -1.51 -20.50 -15.83
N LEU A 276 -2.30 -21.39 -15.30
CA LEU A 276 -2.18 -21.92 -13.95
C LEU A 276 -1.15 -23.07 -13.96
N THR A 277 0.12 -22.71 -13.71
CA THR A 277 1.18 -23.73 -13.68
C THR A 277 0.98 -24.69 -12.50
N GLY A 278 1.41 -25.96 -12.63
CA GLY A 278 1.23 -26.97 -11.58
C GLY A 278 1.81 -26.55 -10.22
N SER A 279 2.97 -25.87 -10.21
CA SER A 279 3.56 -25.36 -8.96
C SER A 279 2.71 -24.28 -8.29
N LEU A 280 2.15 -23.36 -9.07
CA LEU A 280 1.27 -22.31 -8.57
C LEU A 280 -0.09 -22.88 -8.16
N GLY A 281 -0.69 -23.75 -8.99
CA GLY A 281 -1.96 -24.39 -8.70
C GLY A 281 -1.91 -25.20 -7.41
N ASN A 282 -0.86 -26.00 -7.21
CA ASN A 282 -0.67 -26.77 -5.98
C ASN A 282 -0.51 -25.86 -4.74
N ALA A 283 0.20 -24.73 -4.86
CA ALA A 283 0.35 -23.81 -3.74
C ALA A 283 -0.99 -23.13 -3.38
N ILE A 284 -1.77 -22.75 -4.39
CA ILE A 284 -3.11 -22.17 -4.19
C ILE A 284 -4.03 -23.23 -3.56
N ALA A 285 -4.05 -24.45 -4.09
CA ALA A 285 -4.89 -25.54 -3.57
C ALA A 285 -4.59 -25.83 -2.10
N ARG A 286 -3.32 -25.94 -1.71
CA ARG A 286 -2.92 -26.10 -0.30
C ARG A 286 -3.41 -24.95 0.57
N TYR A 287 -3.22 -23.71 0.12
CA TYR A 287 -3.71 -22.56 0.87
C TYR A 287 -5.23 -22.63 1.08
N LEU A 288 -5.98 -22.95 0.04
CA LEU A 288 -7.44 -23.03 0.11
C LEU A 288 -7.94 -24.15 1.02
N SER A 289 -7.30 -25.32 0.97
CA SER A 289 -7.73 -26.51 1.73
C SER A 289 -7.24 -26.53 3.18
N GLU A 290 -6.06 -25.97 3.46
CA GLU A 290 -5.39 -26.16 4.75
C GLU A 290 -5.32 -24.90 5.61
N GLU A 291 -5.33 -23.69 5.00
CA GLU A 291 -4.99 -22.47 5.73
C GLU A 291 -6.00 -21.33 5.56
N ARG A 292 -6.72 -21.25 4.43
CA ARG A 292 -7.64 -20.16 4.19
C ARG A 292 -8.79 -20.20 5.19
N PRO A 293 -8.96 -19.14 6.04
CA PRO A 293 -10.09 -19.11 6.96
C PRO A 293 -11.41 -18.96 6.19
N ASP A 294 -12.52 -19.37 6.81
CA ASP A 294 -13.85 -19.00 6.34
C ASP A 294 -14.04 -17.50 6.54
N ALA A 295 -13.90 -16.77 5.45
CA ALA A 295 -13.86 -15.30 5.47
C ALA A 295 -15.21 -14.66 5.08
N GLY A 296 -16.23 -15.45 4.71
CA GLY A 296 -17.51 -14.94 4.24
C GLY A 296 -17.41 -14.06 2.98
N ASN A 297 -16.29 -14.14 2.25
CA ASN A 297 -16.05 -13.40 1.01
C ASN A 297 -15.32 -14.27 -0.02
N ASP A 298 -15.36 -13.85 -1.29
CA ASP A 298 -14.83 -14.58 -2.44
C ASP A 298 -13.41 -14.17 -2.86
N TYR A 299 -12.72 -13.34 -2.09
CA TYR A 299 -11.33 -13.00 -2.38
C TYR A 299 -10.41 -14.22 -2.22
N LEU A 300 -9.51 -14.40 -3.19
CA LEU A 300 -8.56 -15.52 -3.14
C LEU A 300 -7.67 -15.42 -1.89
N PHE A 301 -7.04 -14.26 -1.68
CA PHE A 301 -6.15 -14.03 -0.55
C PHE A 301 -6.76 -13.12 0.50
N VAL A 302 -6.86 -13.62 1.71
CA VAL A 302 -7.41 -12.92 2.87
C VAL A 302 -6.39 -12.79 3.99
N ARG A 303 -6.71 -11.98 4.98
CA ARG A 303 -5.90 -11.84 6.19
C ARG A 303 -5.98 -13.13 7.02
N THR A 304 -4.89 -13.45 7.70
CA THR A 304 -4.85 -14.59 8.64
C THR A 304 -5.40 -14.26 10.02
N ILE A 305 -5.78 -13.01 10.23
CA ILE A 305 -6.26 -12.49 11.52
C ILE A 305 -7.61 -11.84 11.26
N ALA A 306 -8.57 -12.10 12.13
CA ALA A 306 -9.90 -11.51 12.06
C ALA A 306 -9.88 -9.96 12.17
N PRO A 307 -10.84 -9.27 11.55
CA PRO A 307 -11.78 -9.84 10.58
C PRO A 307 -11.00 -10.31 9.34
N PHE A 308 -11.35 -11.45 8.78
CA PHE A 308 -10.67 -12.09 7.64
C PHE A 308 -10.93 -11.33 6.33
N ASP A 309 -10.78 -10.02 6.39
CA ASP A 309 -10.92 -9.13 5.24
C ASP A 309 -9.87 -9.43 4.16
N PRO A 310 -10.09 -8.98 2.92
CA PRO A 310 -9.06 -8.96 1.88
C PRO A 310 -7.79 -8.26 2.35
N LEU A 311 -6.67 -8.54 1.72
CA LEU A 311 -5.41 -7.82 1.99
C LEU A 311 -5.61 -6.33 1.69
N ALA A 312 -5.27 -5.47 2.66
CA ALA A 312 -5.63 -4.05 2.65
C ALA A 312 -4.95 -3.22 1.55
N GLY A 313 -3.89 -3.72 0.92
CA GLY A 313 -3.18 -3.01 -0.14
C GLY A 313 -1.77 -3.55 -0.40
N HIS A 314 -1.04 -2.88 -1.27
CA HIS A 314 0.31 -3.28 -1.67
C HIS A 314 1.31 -3.42 -0.50
N THR A 315 1.10 -2.71 0.59
CA THR A 315 1.92 -2.81 1.80
C THR A 315 1.80 -4.18 2.47
N SER A 316 0.64 -4.84 2.38
CA SER A 316 0.45 -6.21 2.86
C SER A 316 1.32 -7.18 2.07
N CYS A 317 1.30 -7.11 0.75
CA CYS A 317 2.16 -7.93 -0.11
C CYS A 317 3.66 -7.65 0.15
N TYR A 318 4.04 -6.38 0.37
CA TYR A 318 5.40 -6.04 0.72
C TYR A 318 5.86 -6.71 2.03
N ALA A 319 5.01 -6.69 3.06
CA ALA A 319 5.30 -7.32 4.33
C ALA A 319 5.45 -8.85 4.18
N ILE A 320 4.58 -9.48 3.39
CA ILE A 320 4.62 -10.92 3.09
C ILE A 320 5.93 -11.28 2.37
N VAL A 321 6.24 -10.64 1.25
CA VAL A 321 7.47 -10.90 0.48
C VAL A 321 8.71 -10.70 1.34
N ARG A 322 8.73 -9.65 2.17
CA ARG A 322 9.82 -9.40 3.11
C ARG A 322 9.96 -10.51 4.16
N SER A 323 8.86 -11.03 4.67
CA SER A 323 8.85 -12.14 5.62
C SER A 323 9.43 -13.40 4.99
N VAL A 324 8.94 -13.73 3.80
CA VAL A 324 9.42 -14.89 3.03
C VAL A 324 10.92 -14.81 2.76
N PHE A 325 11.41 -13.66 2.30
CA PHE A 325 12.86 -13.48 2.04
C PHE A 325 13.70 -13.59 3.31
N LYS A 326 13.19 -13.08 4.43
CA LYS A 326 13.86 -13.26 5.73
C LYS A 326 13.95 -14.74 6.11
N THR A 327 12.87 -15.48 5.97
CA THR A 327 12.82 -16.94 6.27
C THR A 327 13.74 -17.72 5.34
N ALA A 328 13.78 -17.37 4.05
CA ALA A 328 14.69 -17.97 3.07
C ALA A 328 16.18 -17.53 3.25
N GLY A 329 16.50 -16.72 4.26
CA GLY A 329 17.87 -16.28 4.52
C GLY A 329 18.43 -15.30 3.48
N ILE A 330 17.56 -14.61 2.74
CA ILE A 330 17.95 -13.57 1.77
C ILE A 330 18.26 -12.28 2.53
N ARG A 331 19.50 -11.79 2.39
CA ARG A 331 19.94 -10.57 3.08
C ARG A 331 19.23 -9.33 2.51
N LYS A 332 18.82 -8.45 3.42
CA LYS A 332 18.33 -7.12 3.06
C LYS A 332 19.54 -6.24 2.72
N ASP A 333 19.83 -6.15 1.45
CA ASP A 333 20.74 -5.14 0.89
C ASP A 333 19.95 -3.89 0.43
N ALA A 334 20.57 -3.03 -0.38
CA ALA A 334 19.94 -1.81 -0.92
C ALA A 334 18.82 -2.08 -1.95
N ARG A 335 18.45 -3.34 -2.21
CA ARG A 335 17.44 -3.73 -3.18
C ARG A 335 16.02 -3.36 -2.69
N ILE A 336 15.13 -3.10 -3.63
CA ILE A 336 13.71 -2.88 -3.35
C ILE A 336 13.03 -4.26 -3.27
N PHE A 337 12.63 -4.65 -2.06
CA PHE A 337 11.88 -5.88 -1.86
C PHE A 337 10.38 -5.65 -2.08
N GLY A 338 9.68 -6.67 -2.56
CA GLY A 338 8.22 -6.67 -2.72
C GLY A 338 7.77 -7.21 -4.07
N MET A 339 6.44 -7.17 -4.32
CA MET A 339 5.85 -7.68 -5.57
C MET A 339 6.46 -7.07 -6.84
N HIS A 340 6.90 -5.82 -6.76
CA HIS A 340 7.53 -5.16 -7.90
C HIS A 340 8.85 -5.82 -8.30
N MET A 341 9.66 -6.26 -7.32
CA MET A 341 10.89 -7.03 -7.56
C MET A 341 10.58 -8.41 -8.17
N LEU A 342 9.57 -9.11 -7.64
CA LEU A 342 9.15 -10.40 -8.19
C LEU A 342 8.70 -10.25 -9.64
N ARG A 343 7.94 -9.20 -9.94
CA ARG A 343 7.53 -8.87 -11.30
C ARG A 343 8.70 -8.57 -12.24
N HIS A 344 9.70 -7.81 -11.78
CA HIS A 344 10.93 -7.59 -12.57
C HIS A 344 11.67 -8.90 -12.82
N ASN A 345 11.73 -9.76 -11.81
CA ASN A 345 12.36 -11.06 -11.94
C ASN A 345 11.63 -11.96 -12.96
N ALA A 346 10.29 -12.04 -12.86
CA ALA A 346 9.48 -12.78 -13.83
C ALA A 346 9.68 -12.26 -15.25
N ALA A 347 9.60 -10.95 -15.46
CA ALA A 347 9.81 -10.33 -16.76
C ALA A 347 11.21 -10.60 -17.33
N SER A 348 12.26 -10.45 -16.51
CA SER A 348 13.64 -10.72 -16.94
C SER A 348 13.87 -12.21 -17.25
N THR A 349 13.22 -13.10 -16.51
CA THR A 349 13.24 -14.54 -16.80
C THR A 349 12.56 -14.84 -18.15
N MET A 350 11.45 -14.19 -18.46
CA MET A 350 10.78 -14.32 -19.77
C MET A 350 11.69 -13.82 -20.91
N VAL A 351 12.37 -12.69 -20.72
CA VAL A 351 13.35 -12.16 -21.70
C VAL A 351 14.51 -13.14 -21.90
N LYS A 352 15.06 -13.70 -20.83
CA LYS A 352 16.14 -14.71 -20.88
C LYS A 352 15.70 -15.96 -21.66
N ASN A 353 14.43 -16.34 -21.52
CA ASN A 353 13.84 -17.49 -22.21
C ASN A 353 13.30 -17.13 -23.62
N GLU A 354 13.69 -15.98 -24.16
CA GLU A 354 13.37 -15.54 -25.52
C GLU A 354 11.87 -15.37 -25.82
N VAL A 355 11.06 -15.16 -24.78
CA VAL A 355 9.63 -14.84 -24.96
C VAL A 355 9.54 -13.49 -25.71
N PRO A 356 8.73 -13.39 -26.77
CA PRO A 356 8.56 -12.13 -27.50
C PRO A 356 8.13 -10.99 -26.59
N ILE A 357 8.71 -9.80 -26.79
CA ILE A 357 8.43 -8.61 -25.94
C ILE A 357 6.93 -8.25 -25.92
N SER A 358 6.24 -8.38 -27.06
CA SER A 358 4.80 -8.20 -27.14
C SER A 358 4.03 -9.16 -26.23
N THR A 359 4.46 -10.42 -26.17
CA THR A 359 3.88 -11.43 -25.26
C THR A 359 4.15 -11.08 -23.80
N ILE A 360 5.39 -10.67 -23.46
CA ILE A 360 5.73 -10.20 -22.11
C ILE A 360 4.87 -8.99 -21.73
N ALA A 361 4.72 -8.02 -22.63
CA ALA A 361 3.86 -6.85 -22.40
C ALA A 361 2.41 -7.26 -22.15
N ALA A 362 1.88 -8.22 -22.90
CA ALA A 362 0.52 -8.75 -22.73
C ALA A 362 0.37 -9.46 -21.38
N ILE A 363 1.28 -10.37 -21.01
CA ILE A 363 1.28 -11.10 -19.72
C ILE A 363 1.33 -10.10 -18.55
N LEU A 364 2.20 -9.11 -18.64
CA LEU A 364 2.33 -8.09 -17.63
C LEU A 364 1.19 -7.07 -17.68
N GLY A 365 0.42 -7.01 -18.76
CA GLY A 365 -0.64 -6.02 -19.00
C GLY A 365 -0.08 -4.60 -19.03
N HIS A 366 0.97 -4.37 -19.79
CA HIS A 366 1.47 -3.05 -20.10
C HIS A 366 0.56 -2.42 -21.16
N ALA A 367 0.13 -1.19 -20.93
CA ALA A 367 -0.62 -0.43 -21.94
C ALA A 367 0.30 0.07 -23.06
N ASP A 368 1.61 0.19 -22.77
CA ASP A 368 2.65 0.66 -23.66
C ASP A 368 3.83 -0.32 -23.64
N ILE A 369 4.29 -0.73 -24.82
CA ILE A 369 5.43 -1.64 -25.00
C ILE A 369 6.72 -1.02 -24.43
N ASP A 370 6.89 0.30 -24.51
CA ASP A 370 8.04 1.03 -23.95
C ASP A 370 8.23 0.78 -22.45
N SER A 371 7.14 0.47 -21.73
CA SER A 371 7.22 0.06 -20.32
C SER A 371 7.92 -1.28 -20.11
N THR A 372 8.13 -2.05 -21.17
CA THR A 372 8.79 -3.37 -21.18
C THR A 372 10.27 -3.25 -21.52
N ASP A 373 10.71 -2.16 -22.16
CA ASP A 373 12.11 -1.92 -22.56
C ASP A 373 13.09 -1.94 -21.40
N ILE A 374 12.64 -1.61 -20.19
CA ILE A 374 13.48 -1.67 -19.00
C ILE A 374 14.02 -3.08 -18.72
N TYR A 375 13.36 -4.13 -19.23
CA TYR A 375 13.79 -5.52 -19.04
C TYR A 375 14.82 -5.95 -20.08
N ILE A 376 14.81 -5.32 -21.27
CA ILE A 376 15.79 -5.57 -22.34
C ILE A 376 17.16 -5.03 -21.88
N THR A 377 17.16 -3.84 -21.27
CA THR A 377 18.42 -3.20 -20.82
C THR A 377 19.07 -3.91 -19.63
N THR A 378 18.40 -4.88 -19.02
CA THR A 378 18.95 -5.69 -17.90
C THR A 378 19.56 -7.02 -18.35
N ASP A 379 19.39 -7.41 -19.63
CA ASP A 379 20.02 -8.61 -20.16
C ASP A 379 21.47 -8.33 -20.62
N GLU A 380 22.39 -8.34 -19.62
CA GLU A 380 23.80 -8.06 -19.81
C GLU A 380 24.48 -9.04 -20.80
N LYS A 381 23.98 -10.28 -20.90
CA LYS A 381 24.50 -11.29 -21.83
C LYS A 381 24.21 -10.92 -23.29
N LYS A 382 22.95 -10.59 -23.60
CA LYS A 382 22.55 -10.15 -24.94
C LYS A 382 23.13 -8.80 -25.31
N LEU A 383 23.27 -7.88 -24.35
CA LEU A 383 23.96 -6.62 -24.59
C LEU A 383 25.44 -6.82 -24.97
N ARG A 384 26.13 -7.79 -24.36
CA ARG A 384 27.50 -8.14 -24.71
C ARG A 384 27.61 -8.80 -26.09
N GLU A 385 26.60 -9.55 -26.54
CA GLU A 385 26.53 -10.14 -27.86
C GLU A 385 26.32 -9.06 -28.97
N CYS A 386 25.69 -7.92 -28.60
CA CYS A 386 25.53 -6.77 -29.50
C CYS A 386 26.76 -5.87 -29.61
N VAL A 387 27.77 -6.06 -28.75
CA VAL A 387 29.01 -5.27 -28.81
C VAL A 387 29.87 -5.76 -29.98
N LEU A 388 30.17 -4.86 -30.92
CA LEU A 388 31.11 -5.14 -31.99
C LEU A 388 32.47 -5.60 -31.41
N PRO A 389 33.09 -6.66 -31.93
CA PRO A 389 34.38 -7.09 -31.46
C PRO A 389 35.39 -5.95 -31.60
N MET A 390 36.06 -5.60 -30.53
CA MET A 390 37.13 -4.59 -30.49
C MET A 390 38.43 -5.12 -31.12
N THR A 391 38.31 -5.79 -32.28
CA THR A 391 39.45 -6.25 -33.03
C THR A 391 40.11 -5.06 -33.72
N GLY A 392 41.35 -4.72 -33.30
CA GLY A 392 42.17 -3.66 -33.89
C GLY A 392 42.34 -2.38 -33.08
N ILE A 393 41.77 -2.29 -31.86
CA ILE A 393 42.05 -1.18 -30.95
C ILE A 393 43.09 -1.62 -29.94
N SER A 394 44.30 -1.09 -30.07
CA SER A 394 45.39 -1.34 -29.08
C SER A 394 45.03 -0.63 -27.75
N LYS A 395 45.40 -1.26 -26.63
CA LYS A 395 45.20 -0.70 -25.28
C LYS A 395 45.89 0.65 -25.02
N GLU A 396 46.74 1.09 -25.95
CA GLU A 396 47.54 2.32 -25.84
C GLU A 396 46.75 3.61 -26.09
N VAL A 397 45.47 3.53 -26.52
CA VAL A 397 44.65 4.71 -26.78
C VAL A 397 43.92 5.24 -25.51
N PHE A 398 44.04 4.53 -24.39
CA PHE A 398 43.34 4.89 -23.12
C PHE A 398 44.32 5.00 -21.91
N SER A 399 45.61 5.19 -22.15
CA SER A 399 46.59 5.52 -21.10
C SER A 399 46.81 7.00 -20.92
#